data_7465bef45b305da9ee6b8233d651df9f
#
_entry.id   7465bef45b305da9ee6b8233d651df9f
#
_cell.length_a   1.000
_cell.length_b   1.000
_cell.length_c   1.000
_cell.angle_alpha   90.00
_cell.angle_beta   90.00
_cell.angle_gamma   90.00
#
_symmetry.space_group_name_H-M   'P 1'
#
loop_
_entity.id
_entity.type
_entity.pdbx_description
1 polymer ?
#
loop_
_entity_poly.entity_id
_entity_poly.type
_entity_poly.pdbx_seq_one_letter_code
_entity_poly.pdbx_strand_id
1 'polypeptide(L)'
;MKNTRLKTTNEVNKVIDIASEKIRILLDSIDFSEQIRRNALYQKYADNRFHYYVEMEVNRYVKVLDLITTKLDPDRKMLNVCDYGCMLPILPTALTELGYNVTIVDKYEYYGDEFKNSVKNYCDQNNLKIFDLDILNDSFDIIEKSDISINLAVVEHLNGSPKKLINKIRNKTKEDGLFIFDVPNIANFVKRVRSLMGYSPLDDYNDYLNAPYPYMGHNREMTVSEVKALMSAASFSIQHIETYDFNPFSTITNKGKFIKALKPMIPMRHLGECILAISAVKK
;
A
#
# COMPACT_ATOMS: atom_id res chain seq x y z
N MET A 1 1.65 -22.05 -21.53
CA MET A 1 1.31 -20.61 -21.61
C MET A 1 2.60 -19.84 -21.93
N LYS A 2 2.62 -18.99 -22.96
CA LYS A 2 3.80 -18.20 -23.31
C LYS A 2 3.98 -17.13 -22.22
N ASN A 3 5.09 -17.18 -21.48
CA ASN A 3 5.50 -16.12 -20.57
C ASN A 3 5.67 -14.81 -21.35
N THR A 4 4.68 -13.95 -21.27
CA THR A 4 4.74 -12.63 -21.92
C THR A 4 5.51 -11.71 -20.97
N ARG A 5 6.77 -11.47 -21.27
CA ARG A 5 7.59 -10.50 -20.51
C ARG A 5 7.02 -9.11 -20.74
N LEU A 6 6.59 -8.43 -19.67
CA LEU A 6 6.20 -7.02 -19.76
C LEU A 6 7.43 -6.21 -20.17
N LYS A 7 7.41 -5.61 -21.33
CA LYS A 7 8.58 -4.93 -21.90
C LYS A 7 8.57 -3.43 -21.64
N THR A 8 7.44 -2.88 -21.21
CA THR A 8 7.28 -1.43 -21.08
C THR A 8 6.34 -1.07 -19.94
N THR A 9 6.48 0.15 -19.39
CA THR A 9 5.55 0.75 -18.41
C THR A 9 4.10 0.73 -18.90
N ASN A 10 3.86 0.78 -20.22
CA ASN A 10 2.51 0.70 -20.79
C ASN A 10 1.82 -0.65 -20.55
N GLU A 11 2.56 -1.75 -20.53
CA GLU A 11 1.98 -3.07 -20.25
C GLU A 11 1.65 -3.21 -18.77
N VAL A 12 2.49 -2.66 -17.88
CA VAL A 12 2.22 -2.60 -16.42
C VAL A 12 0.95 -1.79 -16.16
N ASN A 13 0.83 -0.60 -16.76
CA ASN A 13 -0.36 0.24 -16.65
C ASN A 13 -1.61 -0.53 -17.08
N LYS A 14 -1.56 -1.20 -18.24
CA LYS A 14 -2.70 -1.98 -18.74
C LYS A 14 -3.16 -3.07 -17.77
N VAL A 15 -2.24 -3.77 -17.11
CA VAL A 15 -2.59 -4.82 -16.14
C VAL A 15 -3.20 -4.21 -14.88
N ILE A 16 -2.67 -3.09 -14.40
CA ILE A 16 -3.26 -2.36 -13.25
C ILE A 16 -4.64 -1.79 -13.62
N ASP A 17 -4.83 -1.26 -14.83
CA ASP A 17 -6.12 -0.76 -15.28
C ASP A 17 -7.19 -1.87 -15.31
N ILE A 18 -6.83 -3.06 -15.83
CA ILE A 18 -7.72 -4.24 -15.81
C ILE A 18 -8.06 -4.65 -14.38
N ALA A 19 -7.06 -4.74 -13.49
CA ALA A 19 -7.29 -5.07 -12.10
C ALA A 19 -8.15 -4.02 -11.39
N SER A 20 -7.88 -2.75 -11.62
CA SER A 20 -8.66 -1.64 -11.07
C SER A 20 -10.12 -1.68 -11.52
N GLU A 21 -10.38 -2.00 -12.79
CA GLU A 21 -11.74 -2.11 -13.32
C GLU A 21 -12.49 -3.29 -12.67
N LYS A 22 -11.85 -4.45 -12.49
CA LYS A 22 -12.44 -5.57 -11.76
C LYS A 22 -12.83 -5.18 -10.32
N ILE A 23 -11.98 -4.39 -9.65
CA ILE A 23 -12.27 -3.92 -8.29
C ILE A 23 -13.36 -2.85 -8.27
N ARG A 24 -13.47 -1.98 -9.29
CA ARG A 24 -14.62 -1.06 -9.40
C ARG A 24 -15.94 -1.81 -9.54
N ILE A 25 -15.98 -2.84 -10.36
CA ILE A 25 -17.16 -3.71 -10.51
C ILE A 25 -17.52 -4.38 -9.16
N LEU A 26 -16.52 -4.87 -8.41
CA LEU A 26 -16.72 -5.39 -7.07
C LEU A 26 -17.32 -4.33 -6.14
N LEU A 27 -16.73 -3.13 -6.11
CA LEU A 27 -17.19 -2.02 -5.27
C LEU A 27 -18.61 -1.58 -5.59
N ASP A 28 -19.00 -1.61 -6.88
CA ASP A 28 -20.37 -1.29 -7.32
C ASP A 28 -21.42 -2.27 -6.82
N SER A 29 -21.01 -3.48 -6.45
CA SER A 29 -21.90 -4.51 -5.90
C SER A 29 -22.09 -4.42 -4.38
N ILE A 30 -21.29 -3.61 -3.66
CA ILE A 30 -21.29 -3.55 -2.19
C ILE A 30 -22.22 -2.44 -1.68
N ASP A 31 -23.04 -2.75 -0.67
CA ASP A 31 -23.74 -1.74 0.13
C ASP A 31 -22.85 -1.19 1.25
N PHE A 32 -22.38 0.03 1.10
CA PHE A 32 -21.52 0.70 2.08
C PHE A 32 -22.26 1.34 3.26
N SER A 33 -23.55 1.14 3.40
CA SER A 33 -24.36 1.78 4.46
C SER A 33 -23.87 1.44 5.87
N GLU A 34 -23.29 0.26 6.07
CA GLU A 34 -22.72 -0.16 7.36
C GLU A 34 -21.40 0.58 7.67
N GLN A 35 -20.50 0.70 6.70
CA GLN A 35 -19.23 1.40 6.87
C GLN A 35 -19.45 2.88 7.17
N ILE A 36 -20.40 3.52 6.49
CA ILE A 36 -20.76 4.92 6.73
C ILE A 36 -21.23 5.11 8.17
N ARG A 37 -22.03 4.19 8.70
CA ARG A 37 -22.50 4.23 10.09
C ARG A 37 -21.39 4.01 11.10
N ARG A 38 -20.38 3.21 10.78
CA ARG A 38 -19.28 2.88 11.68
C ARG A 38 -18.19 3.96 11.73
N ASN A 39 -17.96 4.68 10.61
CA ASN A 39 -16.87 5.64 10.53
C ASN A 39 -17.14 6.76 9.53
N ALA A 40 -17.23 8.00 10.03
CA ALA A 40 -17.45 9.19 9.21
C ALA A 40 -16.36 9.44 8.15
N LEU A 41 -15.12 8.95 8.35
CA LEU A 41 -14.07 9.01 7.33
C LEU A 41 -14.46 8.22 6.07
N TYR A 42 -15.17 7.10 6.23
CA TYR A 42 -15.67 6.33 5.10
C TYR A 42 -16.78 7.02 4.33
N GLN A 43 -17.51 7.97 4.93
CA GLN A 43 -18.54 8.73 4.22
C GLN A 43 -17.97 9.42 2.99
N LYS A 44 -16.79 10.02 3.12
CA LYS A 44 -16.08 10.68 2.01
C LYS A 44 -15.74 9.74 0.87
N TYR A 45 -15.40 8.48 1.17
CA TYR A 45 -15.09 7.47 0.16
C TYR A 45 -16.32 6.72 -0.32
N ALA A 46 -17.32 6.54 0.54
CA ALA A 46 -18.55 5.83 0.23
C ALA A 46 -19.44 6.57 -0.76
N ASP A 47 -19.40 7.92 -0.80
CA ASP A 47 -20.17 8.73 -1.76
C ASP A 47 -19.86 8.38 -3.23
N ASN A 48 -18.63 7.94 -3.51
CA ASN A 48 -18.20 7.47 -4.83
C ASN A 48 -17.80 5.99 -4.84
N ARG A 49 -18.28 5.19 -3.87
CA ARG A 49 -18.04 3.75 -3.73
C ARG A 49 -16.55 3.38 -3.75
N PHE A 50 -15.73 4.16 -3.09
CA PHE A 50 -14.26 3.99 -3.07
C PHE A 50 -13.57 4.10 -4.45
N HIS A 51 -14.24 4.49 -5.52
CA HIS A 51 -13.60 4.68 -6.83
C HIS A 51 -12.47 5.71 -6.78
N TYR A 52 -12.68 6.78 -6.00
CA TYR A 52 -11.63 7.78 -5.76
C TYR A 52 -10.37 7.16 -5.10
N TYR A 53 -10.56 6.22 -4.16
CA TYR A 53 -9.45 5.52 -3.53
C TYR A 53 -8.69 4.66 -4.55
N VAL A 54 -9.41 3.92 -5.41
CA VAL A 54 -8.80 3.14 -6.49
C VAL A 54 -7.95 4.04 -7.40
N GLU A 55 -8.46 5.20 -7.80
CA GLU A 55 -7.72 6.15 -8.65
C GLU A 55 -6.48 6.72 -7.96
N MET A 56 -6.55 7.02 -6.67
CA MET A 56 -5.39 7.52 -5.91
C MET A 56 -4.26 6.49 -5.85
N GLU A 57 -4.58 5.22 -5.66
CA GLU A 57 -3.61 4.16 -5.44
C GLU A 57 -2.93 3.64 -6.72
N VAL A 58 -3.49 3.90 -7.89
CA VAL A 58 -2.98 3.39 -9.18
C VAL A 58 -1.48 3.62 -9.35
N ASN A 59 -0.98 4.83 -9.10
CA ASN A 59 0.44 5.13 -9.29
C ASN A 59 1.35 4.32 -8.35
N ARG A 60 0.90 4.04 -7.12
CA ARG A 60 1.62 3.17 -6.17
C ARG A 60 1.70 1.76 -6.73
N TYR A 61 0.58 1.21 -7.16
CA TYR A 61 0.52 -0.15 -7.68
C TYR A 61 1.29 -0.32 -9.00
N VAL A 62 1.20 0.65 -9.91
CA VAL A 62 2.01 0.67 -11.13
C VAL A 62 3.50 0.63 -10.78
N LYS A 63 3.93 1.47 -9.85
CA LYS A 63 5.34 1.52 -9.43
C LYS A 63 5.82 0.21 -8.82
N VAL A 64 5.03 -0.39 -7.93
CA VAL A 64 5.38 -1.66 -7.28
C VAL A 64 5.36 -2.81 -8.29
N LEU A 65 4.35 -2.88 -9.16
CA LEU A 65 4.26 -3.91 -10.17
C LEU A 65 5.41 -3.83 -11.19
N ASP A 66 5.74 -2.62 -11.67
CA ASP A 66 6.89 -2.39 -12.54
C ASP A 66 8.19 -2.86 -11.87
N LEU A 67 8.37 -2.53 -10.61
CA LEU A 67 9.52 -2.95 -9.82
C LEU A 67 9.63 -4.49 -9.74
N ILE A 68 8.54 -5.17 -9.41
CA ILE A 68 8.52 -6.63 -9.31
C ILE A 68 8.85 -7.25 -10.66
N THR A 69 8.18 -6.84 -11.72
CA THR A 69 8.25 -7.50 -13.02
C THR A 69 9.51 -7.17 -13.82
N THR A 70 10.14 -6.03 -13.57
CA THR A 70 11.32 -5.60 -14.34
C THR A 70 12.64 -5.80 -13.61
N LYS A 71 12.65 -5.66 -12.29
CA LYS A 71 13.87 -5.67 -11.49
C LYS A 71 13.99 -6.90 -10.57
N LEU A 72 12.90 -7.29 -9.90
CA LEU A 72 12.96 -8.33 -8.87
C LEU A 72 12.72 -9.72 -9.45
N ASP A 73 11.82 -9.86 -10.39
CA ASP A 73 11.52 -11.13 -11.06
C ASP A 73 11.31 -10.94 -12.58
N PRO A 74 12.38 -10.57 -13.32
CA PRO A 74 12.28 -10.35 -14.77
C PRO A 74 11.93 -11.62 -15.55
N ASP A 75 12.22 -12.80 -15.00
CA ASP A 75 11.99 -14.10 -15.62
C ASP A 75 10.65 -14.74 -15.22
N ARG A 76 9.89 -14.08 -14.30
CA ARG A 76 8.58 -14.52 -13.80
C ARG A 76 8.53 -16.00 -13.40
N LYS A 77 9.24 -16.30 -12.33
CA LYS A 77 9.41 -17.67 -11.82
C LYS A 77 8.20 -18.21 -11.03
N MET A 78 7.00 -17.66 -11.22
CA MET A 78 5.80 -18.00 -10.42
C MET A 78 6.06 -17.91 -8.92
N LEU A 79 6.62 -16.78 -8.48
CA LEU A 79 6.95 -16.55 -7.08
C LEU A 79 5.70 -16.49 -6.22
N ASN A 80 5.84 -16.91 -4.97
CA ASN A 80 4.82 -16.70 -3.94
C ASN A 80 4.93 -15.27 -3.40
N VAL A 81 3.86 -14.52 -3.53
CA VAL A 81 3.76 -13.14 -3.04
C VAL A 81 2.75 -13.10 -1.89
N CYS A 82 3.09 -12.40 -0.80
CA CYS A 82 2.16 -12.17 0.30
C CYS A 82 2.00 -10.67 0.53
N ASP A 83 0.76 -10.18 0.43
CA ASP A 83 0.39 -8.78 0.66
C ASP A 83 -0.30 -8.63 2.03
N TYR A 84 0.29 -7.83 2.90
CA TYR A 84 -0.14 -7.62 4.28
C TYR A 84 -0.81 -6.26 4.44
N GLY A 85 -2.14 -6.23 4.55
CA GLY A 85 -2.93 -5.02 4.71
C GLY A 85 -3.33 -4.38 3.37
N CYS A 86 -3.82 -5.18 2.43
CA CYS A 86 -4.12 -4.66 1.09
C CYS A 86 -5.50 -4.01 0.95
N MET A 87 -6.42 -4.16 1.91
CA MET A 87 -7.80 -3.69 1.88
C MET A 87 -8.54 -4.06 0.57
N LEU A 88 -8.20 -3.44 -0.54
CA LEU A 88 -8.71 -3.72 -1.89
C LEU A 88 -7.66 -4.50 -2.71
N PRO A 89 -7.98 -5.70 -3.22
CA PRO A 89 -7.02 -6.58 -3.86
C PRO A 89 -6.64 -6.19 -5.30
N ILE A 90 -6.32 -4.89 -5.55
CA ILE A 90 -5.95 -4.38 -6.88
C ILE A 90 -4.59 -4.95 -7.30
N LEU A 91 -3.55 -4.71 -6.50
CA LEU A 91 -2.21 -5.23 -6.77
C LEU A 91 -2.16 -6.76 -6.73
N PRO A 92 -2.79 -7.44 -5.74
CA PRO A 92 -2.95 -8.90 -5.76
C PRO A 92 -3.59 -9.43 -7.04
N THR A 93 -4.67 -8.82 -7.52
CA THR A 93 -5.32 -9.20 -8.79
C THR A 93 -4.37 -9.04 -9.97
N ALA A 94 -3.68 -7.91 -10.06
CA ALA A 94 -2.72 -7.66 -11.13
C ALA A 94 -1.57 -8.68 -11.15
N LEU A 95 -1.06 -9.05 -9.97
CA LEU A 95 -0.02 -10.07 -9.82
C LEU A 95 -0.53 -11.47 -10.22
N THR A 96 -1.74 -11.84 -9.84
CA THR A 96 -2.35 -13.14 -10.21
C THR A 96 -2.58 -13.22 -11.73
N GLU A 97 -3.02 -12.15 -12.38
CA GLU A 97 -3.12 -12.08 -13.85
C GLU A 97 -1.77 -12.32 -14.56
N LEU A 98 -0.67 -11.99 -13.89
CA LEU A 98 0.68 -12.22 -14.38
C LEU A 98 1.23 -13.61 -14.02
N GLY A 99 0.47 -14.43 -13.29
CA GLY A 99 0.82 -15.80 -12.94
C GLY A 99 1.56 -15.97 -11.61
N TYR A 100 1.60 -14.94 -10.75
CA TYR A 100 2.10 -15.08 -9.38
C TYR A 100 1.11 -15.84 -8.49
N ASN A 101 1.62 -16.57 -7.52
CA ASN A 101 0.81 -17.15 -6.45
C ASN A 101 0.64 -16.12 -5.33
N VAL A 102 -0.56 -15.55 -5.18
CA VAL A 102 -0.77 -14.42 -4.28
C VAL A 102 -1.58 -14.82 -3.06
N THR A 103 -1.05 -14.45 -1.90
CA THR A 103 -1.72 -14.53 -0.59
C THR A 103 -1.97 -13.13 -0.06
N ILE A 104 -3.15 -12.92 0.48
CA ILE A 104 -3.59 -11.67 1.12
C ILE A 104 -3.79 -11.93 2.61
N VAL A 105 -3.32 -10.99 3.45
CA VAL A 105 -3.53 -11.00 4.89
C VAL A 105 -4.02 -9.64 5.32
N ASP A 106 -5.28 -9.55 5.76
CA ASP A 106 -5.87 -8.32 6.28
C ASP A 106 -6.96 -8.63 7.31
N LYS A 107 -7.32 -7.68 8.14
CA LYS A 107 -8.45 -7.79 9.08
C LYS A 107 -9.70 -7.18 8.46
N TYR A 108 -10.38 -7.95 7.64
CA TYR A 108 -11.58 -7.50 6.93
C TYR A 108 -12.78 -7.18 7.82
N GLU A 109 -12.79 -7.67 9.06
CA GLU A 109 -13.81 -7.30 10.07
C GLU A 109 -13.90 -5.77 10.28
N TYR A 110 -12.80 -5.02 10.09
CA TYR A 110 -12.81 -3.56 10.21
C TYR A 110 -13.71 -2.86 9.18
N TYR A 111 -13.92 -3.50 8.02
CA TYR A 111 -14.64 -2.90 6.90
C TYR A 111 -16.11 -3.28 6.85
N GLY A 112 -16.61 -4.11 7.79
CA GLY A 112 -17.98 -4.61 7.86
C GLY A 112 -18.21 -5.92 7.10
N ASP A 113 -19.27 -6.61 7.46
CA ASP A 113 -19.53 -7.98 7.01
C ASP A 113 -19.78 -8.08 5.50
N GLU A 114 -20.51 -7.11 4.95
CA GLU A 114 -20.82 -7.13 3.51
C GLU A 114 -19.56 -6.91 2.67
N PHE A 115 -18.75 -5.93 3.03
CA PHE A 115 -17.44 -5.70 2.36
C PHE A 115 -16.56 -6.94 2.47
N LYS A 116 -16.43 -7.50 3.69
CA LYS A 116 -15.66 -8.72 3.95
C LYS A 116 -16.09 -9.89 3.07
N ASN A 117 -17.40 -10.17 3.04
CA ASN A 117 -17.93 -11.29 2.29
C ASN A 117 -17.75 -11.09 0.77
N SER A 118 -17.98 -9.88 0.28
CA SER A 118 -17.81 -9.53 -1.13
C SER A 118 -16.34 -9.67 -1.58
N VAL A 119 -15.38 -9.17 -0.78
CA VAL A 119 -13.96 -9.33 -1.09
C VAL A 119 -13.53 -10.80 -1.01
N LYS A 120 -13.99 -11.57 -0.03
CA LYS A 120 -13.70 -13.01 0.06
C LYS A 120 -14.21 -13.76 -1.17
N ASN A 121 -15.48 -13.55 -1.54
CA ASN A 121 -16.06 -14.17 -2.73
C ASN A 121 -15.30 -13.79 -4.01
N TYR A 122 -14.89 -12.54 -4.13
CA TYR A 122 -14.06 -12.08 -5.24
C TYR A 122 -12.71 -12.79 -5.27
N CYS A 123 -12.04 -12.92 -4.13
CA CYS A 123 -10.75 -13.61 -4.01
C CYS A 123 -10.86 -15.09 -4.41
N ASP A 124 -11.89 -15.78 -3.92
CA ASP A 124 -12.15 -17.20 -4.26
C ASP A 124 -12.37 -17.40 -5.78
N GLN A 125 -13.12 -16.49 -6.41
CA GLN A 125 -13.39 -16.53 -7.86
C GLN A 125 -12.16 -16.21 -8.72
N ASN A 126 -11.17 -15.48 -8.18
CA ASN A 126 -9.99 -15.02 -8.91
C ASN A 126 -8.68 -15.72 -8.47
N ASN A 127 -8.77 -16.88 -7.77
CA ASN A 127 -7.62 -17.67 -7.31
C ASN A 127 -6.66 -16.89 -6.38
N LEU A 128 -7.19 -15.98 -5.58
CA LEU A 128 -6.44 -15.26 -4.56
C LEU A 128 -6.65 -15.95 -3.21
N LYS A 129 -5.56 -16.33 -2.56
CA LYS A 129 -5.62 -16.89 -1.20
C LYS A 129 -5.74 -15.76 -0.19
N ILE A 130 -6.78 -15.79 0.65
CA ILE A 130 -7.06 -14.73 1.62
C ILE A 130 -7.10 -15.27 3.04
N PHE A 131 -6.46 -14.58 3.97
CA PHE A 131 -6.54 -14.79 5.41
C PHE A 131 -7.07 -13.55 6.10
N ASP A 132 -8.21 -13.68 6.78
CA ASP A 132 -8.82 -12.64 7.62
C ASP A 132 -8.20 -12.71 9.01
N LEU A 133 -7.10 -11.97 9.22
CA LEU A 133 -6.30 -11.99 10.44
C LEU A 133 -5.98 -10.56 10.90
N ASP A 134 -6.01 -10.36 12.21
CA ASP A 134 -5.44 -9.16 12.82
C ASP A 134 -3.91 -9.19 12.67
N ILE A 135 -3.39 -8.33 11.79
CA ILE A 135 -1.97 -8.29 11.46
C ILE A 135 -1.08 -7.99 12.67
N LEU A 136 -1.62 -7.37 13.74
CA LEU A 136 -0.88 -7.10 14.96
C LEU A 136 -1.00 -8.22 15.99
N ASN A 137 -2.19 -8.81 16.16
CA ASN A 137 -2.49 -9.66 17.30
C ASN A 137 -2.52 -11.15 16.98
N ASP A 138 -2.99 -11.54 15.77
CA ASP A 138 -3.09 -12.95 15.41
C ASP A 138 -1.74 -13.56 15.02
N SER A 139 -1.60 -14.88 15.17
CA SER A 139 -0.44 -15.61 14.67
C SER A 139 -0.46 -15.72 13.14
N PHE A 140 0.73 -15.68 12.54
CA PHE A 140 0.93 -15.94 11.12
C PHE A 140 1.33 -17.39 10.83
N ASP A 141 1.21 -18.31 11.78
CA ASP A 141 1.70 -19.69 11.64
C ASP A 141 1.11 -20.42 10.44
N ILE A 142 -0.16 -20.15 10.11
CA ILE A 142 -0.87 -20.73 8.97
C ILE A 142 -0.47 -20.13 7.62
N ILE A 143 0.30 -19.03 7.61
CA ILE A 143 0.76 -18.37 6.41
C ILE A 143 2.06 -19.01 5.95
N GLU A 144 2.12 -19.42 4.70
CA GLU A 144 3.35 -19.92 4.08
C GLU A 144 4.38 -18.81 3.88
N LYS A 145 5.67 -19.19 3.84
CA LYS A 145 6.73 -18.20 3.53
C LYS A 145 6.65 -17.77 2.07
N SER A 146 6.74 -16.46 1.85
CA SER A 146 6.73 -15.85 0.53
C SER A 146 8.12 -15.53 0.00
N ASP A 147 8.26 -15.52 -1.31
CA ASP A 147 9.46 -15.02 -2.01
C ASP A 147 9.47 -13.49 -1.99
N ILE A 148 8.29 -12.87 -2.09
CA ILE A 148 8.10 -11.43 -1.98
C ILE A 148 7.00 -11.16 -0.95
N SER A 149 7.33 -10.41 0.08
CA SER A 149 6.38 -9.83 1.03
C SER A 149 6.12 -8.39 0.68
N ILE A 150 4.88 -7.92 0.79
CA ILE A 150 4.45 -6.56 0.46
C ILE A 150 3.70 -5.98 1.66
N ASN A 151 3.94 -4.70 1.99
CA ASN A 151 3.17 -3.93 2.95
C ASN A 151 3.19 -2.46 2.53
N LEU A 152 2.07 -1.98 2.01
CA LEU A 152 1.94 -0.66 1.40
C LEU A 152 0.89 0.16 2.13
N ALA A 153 1.29 1.32 2.66
CA ALA A 153 0.40 2.28 3.33
C ALA A 153 -0.44 1.64 4.46
N VAL A 154 0.21 0.91 5.36
CA VAL A 154 -0.45 0.20 6.48
C VAL A 154 0.05 0.67 7.83
N VAL A 155 1.38 0.80 7.99
CA VAL A 155 1.97 1.04 9.32
C VAL A 155 1.63 2.40 9.90
N GLU A 156 1.29 3.37 9.10
CA GLU A 156 0.84 4.69 9.52
C GLU A 156 -0.50 4.66 10.25
N HIS A 157 -1.33 3.64 10.00
CA HIS A 157 -2.63 3.45 10.66
C HIS A 157 -2.52 2.68 11.99
N LEU A 158 -1.36 2.11 12.31
CA LEU A 158 -1.21 1.29 13.52
C LEU A 158 -1.21 2.14 14.79
N ASN A 159 -2.00 1.71 15.79
CA ASN A 159 -2.00 2.29 17.13
C ASN A 159 -0.84 1.72 17.97
N GLY A 160 0.41 1.96 17.55
CA GLY A 160 1.58 1.47 18.26
C GLY A 160 2.80 1.23 17.39
N SER A 161 3.77 0.49 17.93
CA SER A 161 5.02 0.24 17.21
C SER A 161 4.82 -0.72 16.04
N PRO A 162 5.22 -0.34 14.81
CA PRO A 162 5.14 -1.20 13.64
C PRO A 162 6.12 -2.37 13.70
N LYS A 163 7.12 -2.34 14.59
CA LYS A 163 8.16 -3.37 14.70
C LYS A 163 7.59 -4.78 14.86
N LYS A 164 6.49 -4.93 15.63
CA LYS A 164 5.84 -6.24 15.84
C LYS A 164 5.34 -6.83 14.53
N LEU A 165 4.66 -6.03 13.70
CA LEU A 165 4.18 -6.43 12.37
C LEU A 165 5.37 -6.77 11.45
N ILE A 166 6.35 -5.87 11.35
CA ILE A 166 7.49 -6.06 10.45
C ILE A 166 8.30 -7.30 10.83
N ASN A 167 8.43 -7.62 12.12
CA ASN A 167 9.05 -8.88 12.56
C ASN A 167 8.23 -10.11 12.14
N LYS A 168 6.90 -10.07 12.22
CA LYS A 168 6.05 -11.17 11.73
C LYS A 168 6.24 -11.37 10.22
N ILE A 169 6.22 -10.28 9.44
CA ILE A 169 6.46 -10.31 7.99
C ILE A 169 7.86 -10.90 7.70
N ARG A 170 8.89 -10.45 8.43
CA ARG A 170 10.25 -10.98 8.30
C ARG A 170 10.31 -12.50 8.47
N ASN A 171 9.60 -13.04 9.46
CA ASN A 171 9.57 -14.48 9.73
C ASN A 171 8.83 -15.28 8.64
N LYS A 172 7.94 -14.63 7.88
CA LYS A 172 7.19 -15.19 6.76
C LYS A 172 7.77 -14.85 5.39
N THR A 173 8.84 -14.06 5.34
CA THR A 173 9.65 -13.88 4.14
C THR A 173 10.74 -14.95 4.11
N LYS A 174 10.96 -15.60 2.96
CA LYS A 174 12.05 -16.59 2.78
C LYS A 174 13.42 -15.95 3.01
N GLU A 175 14.46 -16.75 3.30
CA GLU A 175 15.81 -16.22 3.57
C GLU A 175 16.41 -15.41 2.40
N ASP A 176 16.11 -15.83 1.17
CA ASP A 176 16.50 -15.11 -0.04
C ASP A 176 15.35 -14.24 -0.59
N GLY A 177 14.28 -14.09 0.19
CA GLY A 177 13.10 -13.32 -0.18
C GLY A 177 13.27 -11.82 0.02
N LEU A 178 12.39 -11.07 -0.60
CA LEU A 178 12.37 -9.60 -0.59
C LEU A 178 11.14 -9.07 0.12
N PHE A 179 11.30 -7.93 0.76
CA PHE A 179 10.22 -7.18 1.38
C PHE A 179 10.09 -5.81 0.72
N ILE A 180 8.93 -5.53 0.17
CA ILE A 180 8.55 -4.23 -0.41
C ILE A 180 7.70 -3.50 0.61
N PHE A 181 8.17 -2.36 1.04
CA PHE A 181 7.56 -1.54 2.08
C PHE A 181 7.32 -0.13 1.54
N ASP A 182 6.11 0.38 1.74
CA ASP A 182 5.75 1.75 1.39
C ASP A 182 5.01 2.42 2.54
N VAL A 183 5.30 3.71 2.77
CA VAL A 183 4.69 4.52 3.82
C VAL A 183 4.68 6.00 3.43
N PRO A 184 3.66 6.79 3.84
CA PRO A 184 3.68 8.23 3.65
C PRO A 184 4.89 8.90 4.30
N ASN A 185 5.46 9.88 3.59
CA ASN A 185 6.63 10.63 4.03
C ASN A 185 6.22 11.90 4.78
N ILE A 186 6.34 11.91 6.10
CA ILE A 186 6.06 13.10 6.92
C ILE A 186 6.95 14.30 6.53
N ALA A 187 8.12 14.03 5.95
CA ALA A 187 9.08 15.04 5.56
C ALA A 187 9.06 15.34 4.04
N ASN A 188 7.92 15.10 3.36
CA ASN A 188 7.78 15.48 1.96
C ASN A 188 7.80 17.01 1.77
N PHE A 189 7.96 17.46 0.53
CA PHE A 189 8.12 18.89 0.23
C PHE A 189 6.97 19.75 0.77
N VAL A 190 5.74 19.37 0.50
CA VAL A 190 4.55 20.14 0.90
C VAL A 190 4.44 20.24 2.42
N LYS A 191 4.66 19.13 3.13
CA LYS A 191 4.62 19.07 4.60
C LYS A 191 5.72 19.92 5.23
N ARG A 192 6.92 19.94 4.66
CA ARG A 192 8.00 20.82 5.13
C ARG A 192 7.64 22.31 4.98
N VAL A 193 7.09 22.68 3.82
CA VAL A 193 6.63 24.06 3.60
C VAL A 193 5.53 24.45 4.59
N ARG A 194 4.54 23.57 4.79
CA ARG A 194 3.47 23.80 5.79
C ARG A 194 4.05 24.02 7.19
N SER A 195 4.98 23.17 7.63
CA SER A 195 5.62 23.29 8.95
C SER A 195 6.41 24.59 9.08
N LEU A 196 7.14 25.02 8.05
CA LEU A 196 7.85 26.31 8.03
C LEU A 196 6.91 27.51 8.13
N MET A 197 5.66 27.37 7.63
CA MET A 197 4.62 28.40 7.71
C MET A 197 3.81 28.33 9.02
N GLY A 198 4.17 27.46 9.96
CA GLY A 198 3.46 27.27 11.24
C GLY A 198 2.21 26.39 11.15
N TYR A 199 1.98 25.69 10.03
CA TYR A 199 0.86 24.74 9.89
C TYR A 199 1.29 23.31 10.23
N SER A 200 0.34 22.50 10.73
CA SER A 200 0.56 21.07 10.97
C SER A 200 0.88 20.34 9.66
N PRO A 201 1.90 19.47 9.64
CA PRO A 201 2.15 18.54 8.53
C PRO A 201 1.22 17.31 8.55
N LEU A 202 0.46 17.11 9.63
CA LEU A 202 -0.46 15.99 9.80
C LEU A 202 -1.77 16.22 9.04
N ASP A 203 -2.65 15.23 9.07
CA ASP A 203 -4.00 15.30 8.53
C ASP A 203 -4.82 16.45 9.14
N ASP A 204 -5.96 16.76 8.54
CA ASP A 204 -6.81 17.86 9.03
C ASP A 204 -7.21 17.63 10.48
N TYR A 205 -7.04 18.66 11.31
CA TYR A 205 -7.30 18.56 12.75
C TYR A 205 -8.79 18.35 13.05
N ASN A 206 -9.71 18.85 12.22
CA ASN A 206 -11.14 18.64 12.44
C ASN A 206 -11.52 17.18 12.15
N ASP A 207 -10.89 16.55 11.15
CA ASP A 207 -11.10 15.11 10.87
C ASP A 207 -10.63 14.28 12.06
N TYR A 208 -9.46 14.60 12.63
CA TYR A 208 -8.94 13.94 13.83
C TYR A 208 -9.82 14.21 15.07
N LEU A 209 -10.22 15.47 15.31
CA LEU A 209 -11.01 15.87 16.46
C LEU A 209 -12.38 15.17 16.54
N ASN A 210 -13.01 14.95 15.38
CA ASN A 210 -14.34 14.37 15.28
C ASN A 210 -14.31 12.86 14.94
N ALA A 211 -13.12 12.27 14.84
CA ALA A 211 -12.99 10.86 14.49
C ALA A 211 -13.51 9.93 15.61
N PRO A 212 -14.23 8.86 15.27
CA PRO A 212 -14.58 7.83 16.24
C PRO A 212 -13.33 7.03 16.67
N TYR A 213 -13.43 6.37 17.81
CA TYR A 213 -12.39 5.42 18.25
C TYR A 213 -12.68 4.02 17.65
N PRO A 214 -11.66 3.31 17.13
CA PRO A 214 -10.28 3.75 16.94
C PRO A 214 -10.14 4.74 15.77
N TYR A 215 -9.15 5.64 15.87
CA TYR A 215 -8.82 6.55 14.77
C TYR A 215 -8.25 5.78 13.58
N MET A 216 -8.86 5.94 12.40
CA MET A 216 -8.51 5.21 11.19
C MET A 216 -7.65 6.01 10.20
N GLY A 217 -7.29 7.26 10.54
CA GLY A 217 -6.36 8.08 9.76
C GLY A 217 -4.89 7.74 10.07
N HIS A 218 -3.96 8.60 9.65
CA HIS A 218 -2.54 8.40 9.86
C HIS A 218 -2.12 8.73 11.30
N ASN A 219 -1.91 7.69 12.10
CA ASN A 219 -1.38 7.84 13.47
C ASN A 219 0.09 8.28 13.46
N ARG A 220 0.90 7.72 12.56
CA ARG A 220 2.31 8.09 12.44
C ARG A 220 2.88 7.81 11.04
N GLU A 221 3.12 8.84 10.29
CA GLU A 221 3.93 8.79 9.08
C GLU A 221 5.44 8.77 9.42
N MET A 222 6.29 8.41 8.47
CA MET A 222 7.72 8.21 8.71
C MET A 222 8.60 9.12 7.86
N THR A 223 9.83 9.34 8.32
CA THR A 223 10.95 9.84 7.53
C THR A 223 11.76 8.68 6.96
N VAL A 224 12.59 8.94 5.94
CA VAL A 224 13.53 7.94 5.39
C VAL A 224 14.47 7.36 6.46
N SER A 225 14.91 8.18 7.41
CA SER A 225 15.76 7.71 8.51
C SER A 225 15.03 6.77 9.47
N GLU A 226 13.75 7.02 9.75
CA GLU A 226 12.92 6.14 10.57
C GLU A 226 12.62 4.82 9.87
N VAL A 227 12.35 4.83 8.55
CA VAL A 227 12.20 3.59 7.76
C VAL A 227 13.49 2.76 7.82
N LYS A 228 14.66 3.39 7.66
CA LYS A 228 15.95 2.69 7.79
C LYS A 228 16.14 2.07 9.18
N ALA A 229 15.80 2.80 10.24
CA ALA A 229 15.87 2.30 11.61
C ALA A 229 14.91 1.12 11.84
N LEU A 230 13.67 1.20 11.34
CA LEU A 230 12.66 0.14 11.44
C LEU A 230 13.13 -1.14 10.73
N MET A 231 13.58 -1.04 9.48
CA MET A 231 14.07 -2.19 8.71
C MET A 231 15.27 -2.83 9.40
N SER A 232 16.22 -2.03 9.89
CA SER A 232 17.38 -2.55 10.63
C SER A 232 16.96 -3.26 11.92
N ALA A 233 16.02 -2.68 12.70
CA ALA A 233 15.52 -3.25 13.95
C ALA A 233 14.72 -4.55 13.75
N ALA A 234 14.22 -4.80 12.54
CA ALA A 234 13.50 -6.02 12.15
C ALA A 234 14.38 -7.00 11.35
N SER A 235 15.70 -6.83 11.38
CA SER A 235 16.66 -7.71 10.67
C SER A 235 16.44 -7.78 9.16
N PHE A 236 16.07 -6.65 8.54
CA PHE A 236 16.10 -6.45 7.10
C PHE A 236 17.32 -5.62 6.67
N SER A 237 17.85 -5.91 5.49
CA SER A 237 18.89 -5.13 4.81
C SER A 237 18.29 -4.38 3.64
N ILE A 238 18.27 -3.06 3.69
CA ILE A 238 17.72 -2.24 2.61
C ILE A 238 18.62 -2.36 1.39
N GLN A 239 18.05 -2.78 0.26
CA GLN A 239 18.70 -2.87 -1.05
C GLN A 239 18.45 -1.62 -1.88
N HIS A 240 17.26 -1.03 -1.73
CA HIS A 240 16.87 0.20 -2.39
C HIS A 240 15.92 1.01 -1.52
N ILE A 241 16.04 2.32 -1.52
CA ILE A 241 15.10 3.24 -0.89
C ILE A 241 15.00 4.52 -1.71
N GLU A 242 13.79 4.91 -2.02
CA GLU A 242 13.51 6.15 -2.75
C GLU A 242 12.26 6.85 -2.19
N THR A 243 12.06 8.10 -2.59
CA THR A 243 10.81 8.83 -2.37
C THR A 243 10.19 9.20 -3.70
N TYR A 244 8.85 9.12 -3.80
CA TYR A 244 8.12 9.39 -5.03
C TYR A 244 6.78 10.09 -4.73
N ASP A 245 6.19 10.70 -5.75
CA ASP A 245 4.85 11.28 -5.68
C ASP A 245 3.84 10.26 -6.19
N PHE A 246 2.92 9.85 -5.33
CA PHE A 246 1.93 8.81 -5.68
C PHE A 246 0.59 9.41 -6.09
N ASN A 247 0.19 10.54 -5.52
CA ASN A 247 -1.11 11.13 -5.75
C ASN A 247 -1.20 11.75 -7.16
N PRO A 248 -2.03 11.18 -8.08
CA PRO A 248 -2.17 11.71 -9.43
C PRO A 248 -2.80 13.11 -9.44
N PHE A 249 -3.65 13.42 -8.45
CA PHE A 249 -4.35 14.70 -8.36
C PHE A 249 -3.44 15.85 -7.91
N SER A 250 -2.31 15.57 -7.26
CA SER A 250 -1.34 16.59 -6.85
C SER A 250 -0.74 17.35 -8.03
N THR A 251 -0.81 16.80 -9.25
CA THR A 251 -0.27 17.39 -10.47
C THR A 251 -1.31 18.06 -11.38
N ILE A 252 -2.61 17.90 -11.09
CA ILE A 252 -3.68 18.46 -11.95
C ILE A 252 -3.85 19.97 -11.71
N THR A 253 -3.69 20.42 -10.46
CA THR A 253 -3.83 21.84 -10.12
C THR A 253 -2.61 22.66 -10.56
N ASN A 254 -2.82 23.93 -10.93
CA ASN A 254 -1.71 24.85 -11.25
C ASN A 254 -0.71 24.97 -10.10
N LYS A 255 -1.18 24.92 -8.85
CA LYS A 255 -0.36 24.91 -7.64
C LYS A 255 0.50 23.65 -7.55
N GLY A 256 -0.07 22.49 -7.83
CA GLY A 256 0.66 21.21 -7.84
C GLY A 256 1.72 21.16 -8.95
N LYS A 257 1.40 21.64 -10.16
CA LYS A 257 2.37 21.76 -11.26
C LYS A 257 3.55 22.65 -10.90
N PHE A 258 3.28 23.80 -10.28
CA PHE A 258 4.31 24.73 -9.80
C PHE A 258 5.22 24.10 -8.74
N ILE A 259 4.64 23.42 -7.76
CA ILE A 259 5.38 22.68 -6.73
C ILE A 259 6.29 21.61 -7.35
N LYS A 260 5.77 20.83 -8.31
CA LYS A 260 6.53 19.80 -9.01
C LYS A 260 7.71 20.39 -9.79
N ALA A 261 7.52 21.55 -10.42
CA ALA A 261 8.60 22.24 -11.16
C ALA A 261 9.69 22.79 -10.23
N LEU A 262 9.34 23.21 -9.00
CA LEU A 262 10.30 23.73 -8.03
C LEU A 262 11.13 22.63 -7.33
N LYS A 263 10.58 21.44 -7.13
CA LYS A 263 11.25 20.33 -6.40
C LYS A 263 12.69 20.06 -6.84
N PRO A 264 13.00 19.94 -8.16
CA PRO A 264 14.37 19.68 -8.62
C PRO A 264 15.37 20.78 -8.32
N MET A 265 14.89 22.02 -8.12
CA MET A 265 15.72 23.20 -7.86
C MET A 265 16.10 23.35 -6.38
N ILE A 266 15.48 22.55 -5.51
CA ILE A 266 15.70 22.63 -4.07
C ILE A 266 16.77 21.63 -3.66
N PRO A 267 17.88 22.06 -3.02
CA PRO A 267 18.97 21.19 -2.61
C PRO A 267 18.61 20.34 -1.37
N MET A 268 17.42 19.80 -1.34
CA MET A 268 16.91 18.91 -0.27
C MET A 268 16.69 17.51 -0.82
N ARG A 269 16.91 16.51 0.02
CA ARG A 269 16.69 15.10 -0.33
C ARG A 269 15.31 14.63 0.15
N HIS A 270 14.80 13.57 -0.49
CA HIS A 270 13.62 12.85 -0.05
C HIS A 270 12.35 13.71 0.02
N LEU A 271 12.06 14.43 -1.07
CA LEU A 271 10.93 15.36 -1.16
C LEU A 271 9.61 14.72 -1.64
N GLY A 272 9.63 13.43 -2.02
CA GLY A 272 8.44 12.71 -2.50
C GLY A 272 7.42 12.46 -1.40
N GLU A 273 6.17 12.26 -1.80
CA GLU A 273 5.01 12.05 -0.92
C GLU A 273 5.08 10.73 -0.15
N CYS A 274 5.61 9.67 -0.77
CA CYS A 274 5.80 8.36 -0.15
C CYS A 274 7.26 7.92 -0.17
N ILE A 275 7.57 6.98 0.72
CA ILE A 275 8.86 6.31 0.83
C ILE A 275 8.65 4.86 0.43
N LEU A 276 9.33 4.41 -0.63
CA LEU A 276 9.37 3.02 -1.05
C LEU A 276 10.74 2.42 -0.69
N ALA A 277 10.72 1.32 0.04
CA ALA A 277 11.91 0.57 0.41
C ALA A 277 11.82 -0.88 -0.08
N ILE A 278 12.92 -1.40 -0.63
CA ILE A 278 13.12 -2.82 -0.93
C ILE A 278 14.18 -3.33 0.01
N SER A 279 13.86 -4.39 0.72
CA SER A 279 14.75 -4.96 1.72
C SER A 279 14.86 -6.47 1.54
N ALA A 280 16.06 -7.02 1.78
CA ALA A 280 16.28 -8.45 1.86
C ALA A 280 16.36 -8.88 3.33
N VAL A 281 16.01 -10.13 3.60
CA VAL A 281 16.20 -10.74 4.93
C VAL A 281 17.70 -10.78 5.23
N LYS A 282 18.13 -10.27 6.40
CA LYS A 282 19.52 -10.39 6.84
C LYS A 282 19.81 -11.85 7.20
N LYS A 283 20.89 -12.33 6.66
CA LYS A 283 21.49 -13.63 7.04
C LYS A 283 22.10 -13.56 8.43
#